data_481d0f6a7dec0981c9d22badefd650bf
#
_entry.id   481d0f6a7dec0981c9d22badefd650bf
#
_cell.length_a   1.000
_cell.length_b   1.000
_cell.length_c   1.000
_cell.angle_alpha   90.00
_cell.angle_beta   90.00
_cell.angle_gamma   90.00
#
_symmetry.space_group_name_H-M   'P 1'
#
loop_
_entity.id
_entity.type
_entity.pdbx_description
1 polymer ?
#
loop_
_entity_poly.entity_id
_entity_poly.type
_entity_poly.pdbx_seq_one_letter_code
_entity_poly.pdbx_strand_id
1 'polypeptide(L)'
;MFLSSRYSDFVYNTATKSKCNFQLNVPLSIPSEYAFLVSVISANIPYSFYVIPTTTTVSYIINGVTKTLNVPPGNWTADVIASTYLSDGTVTTTWAAATNTFTMSCATSITLLASPLFGTLANTQGSQIQSVVTPDIAGTRYVHVLSSLQTDGITTGTMPIGSGELAAIPVSAQAGNFITYMPNIAPKFKLRESTISNFDITLCDSNLNPLNMNGCDWEICLKVELYIPPGQEQTYSDAPKGLGLFDASRKNFGAK
;
A
#
# COMPACT_ATOMS: atom_id res chain seq x y z
N MET A 1 -13.19 -15.42 -2.68
CA MET A 1 -12.60 -15.72 -1.35
C MET A 1 -12.60 -14.46 -0.51
N PHE A 2 -13.09 -14.55 0.70
CA PHE A 2 -12.96 -13.48 1.69
C PHE A 2 -11.75 -13.78 2.57
N LEU A 3 -10.82 -12.84 2.64
CA LEU A 3 -9.58 -12.92 3.39
C LEU A 3 -9.60 -11.86 4.50
N SER A 4 -9.33 -12.27 5.73
CA SER A 4 -9.15 -11.36 6.85
C SER A 4 -7.84 -11.70 7.55
N SER A 5 -7.01 -10.70 7.84
CA SER A 5 -5.76 -10.92 8.57
C SER A 5 -5.99 -11.52 9.97
N ARG A 6 -7.20 -11.33 10.51
CA ARG A 6 -7.62 -11.91 11.80
C ARG A 6 -7.73 -13.44 11.77
N TYR A 7 -8.06 -14.01 10.61
CA TYR A 7 -8.29 -15.44 10.42
C TYR A 7 -7.26 -16.08 9.49
N SER A 8 -6.13 -15.40 9.28
CA SER A 8 -5.01 -15.97 8.52
C SER A 8 -4.38 -17.14 9.28
N ASP A 9 -3.86 -18.12 8.54
CA ASP A 9 -3.19 -19.28 9.11
C ASP A 9 -1.88 -18.91 9.79
N PHE A 10 -1.21 -17.87 9.27
CA PHE A 10 0.02 -17.35 9.86
C PHE A 10 0.18 -15.85 9.59
N VAL A 11 0.50 -15.10 10.64
CA VAL A 11 0.89 -13.67 10.56
C VAL A 11 2.38 -13.56 10.78
N TYR A 12 3.12 -13.08 9.78
CA TYR A 12 4.59 -12.99 9.85
C TYR A 12 5.11 -12.05 10.94
N ASN A 13 4.34 -11.00 11.23
CA ASN A 13 4.61 -10.09 12.34
C ASN A 13 3.29 -9.57 12.91
N THR A 14 2.94 -9.98 14.11
CA THR A 14 1.67 -9.62 14.78
C THR A 14 1.58 -8.14 15.13
N ALA A 15 2.69 -7.44 15.31
CA ALA A 15 2.70 -6.01 15.58
C ALA A 15 2.41 -5.19 14.33
N THR A 16 2.92 -5.61 13.18
CA THR A 16 2.72 -4.89 11.91
C THR A 16 1.52 -5.40 11.12
N LYS A 17 1.23 -6.69 11.18
CA LYS A 17 0.15 -7.38 10.43
C LYS A 17 0.08 -7.06 8.93
N SER A 18 1.19 -6.63 8.35
CA SER A 18 1.26 -6.27 6.94
C SER A 18 1.30 -7.49 6.01
N LYS A 19 1.79 -8.62 6.51
CA LYS A 19 1.94 -9.85 5.74
C LYS A 19 1.28 -11.02 6.46
N CYS A 20 0.36 -11.69 5.76
CA CYS A 20 -0.39 -12.83 6.26
C CYS A 20 -0.37 -13.97 5.24
N ASN A 21 -0.32 -15.20 5.74
CA ASN A 21 -0.44 -16.41 4.94
C ASN A 21 -1.87 -16.96 5.07
N PHE A 22 -2.42 -17.44 3.97
CA PHE A 22 -3.73 -18.07 3.87
C PHE A 22 -3.59 -19.44 3.24
N GLN A 23 -4.07 -20.46 3.94
CA GLN A 23 -4.13 -21.83 3.44
C GLN A 23 -5.58 -22.20 3.09
N LEU A 24 -5.79 -22.78 1.92
CA LEU A 24 -7.10 -23.26 1.53
C LEU A 24 -7.31 -24.67 2.08
N ASN A 25 -8.43 -24.88 2.77
CA ASN A 25 -8.81 -26.22 3.27
C ASN A 25 -8.91 -27.25 2.14
N VAL A 26 -9.32 -26.80 0.94
CA VAL A 26 -9.34 -27.61 -0.27
C VAL A 26 -8.58 -26.84 -1.34
N PRO A 27 -7.46 -27.39 -1.85
CA PRO A 27 -6.73 -26.76 -2.95
C PRO A 27 -7.60 -26.58 -4.18
N LEU A 28 -7.48 -25.43 -4.83
CA LEU A 28 -8.07 -25.21 -6.15
C LEU A 28 -7.09 -25.72 -7.20
N SER A 29 -7.50 -26.67 -8.03
CA SER A 29 -6.67 -27.22 -9.11
C SER A 29 -7.43 -27.21 -10.41
N ILE A 30 -6.73 -26.89 -11.50
CA ILE A 30 -7.25 -26.89 -12.86
C ILE A 30 -6.29 -27.66 -13.80
N PRO A 31 -6.80 -28.23 -14.89
CA PRO A 31 -5.96 -28.77 -15.94
C PRO A 31 -5.01 -27.70 -16.54
N SER A 32 -3.86 -28.13 -17.06
CA SER A 32 -2.79 -27.24 -17.54
C SER A 32 -3.17 -26.36 -18.72
N GLU A 33 -4.21 -26.75 -19.47
CA GLU A 33 -4.77 -25.98 -20.58
C GLU A 33 -5.60 -24.76 -20.16
N TYR A 34 -5.99 -24.69 -18.89
CA TYR A 34 -6.73 -23.57 -18.30
C TYR A 34 -5.83 -22.69 -17.43
N ALA A 35 -6.34 -21.53 -17.05
CA ALA A 35 -5.66 -20.67 -16.11
C ALA A 35 -6.63 -20.09 -15.09
N PHE A 36 -6.12 -19.71 -13.93
CA PHE A 36 -6.86 -18.88 -12.99
C PHE A 36 -6.73 -17.41 -13.35
N LEU A 37 -7.83 -16.68 -13.24
CA LEU A 37 -7.84 -15.22 -13.17
C LEU A 37 -8.15 -14.82 -11.76
N VAL A 38 -7.33 -13.96 -11.17
CA VAL A 38 -7.54 -13.39 -9.84
C VAL A 38 -7.77 -11.89 -9.93
N SER A 39 -8.65 -11.37 -9.10
CA SER A 39 -8.91 -9.93 -8.96
C SER A 39 -9.28 -9.58 -7.52
N VAL A 40 -8.90 -8.37 -7.09
CA VAL A 40 -9.38 -7.78 -5.83
C VAL A 40 -10.69 -7.08 -6.12
N ILE A 41 -11.80 -7.61 -5.62
CA ILE A 41 -13.14 -7.04 -5.83
C ILE A 41 -13.57 -6.09 -4.74
N SER A 42 -13.03 -6.25 -3.52
CA SER A 42 -13.17 -5.27 -2.45
C SER A 42 -12.05 -5.40 -1.44
N ALA A 43 -11.74 -4.30 -0.76
CA ALA A 43 -10.86 -4.29 0.39
C ALA A 43 -11.34 -3.28 1.42
N ASN A 44 -11.09 -3.61 2.70
CA ASN A 44 -11.34 -2.75 3.84
C ASN A 44 -10.08 -2.74 4.72
N ILE A 45 -9.30 -1.68 4.62
CA ILE A 45 -7.97 -1.57 5.21
C ILE A 45 -7.99 -0.41 6.20
N PRO A 46 -7.72 -0.64 7.50
CA PRO A 46 -7.63 0.47 8.45
C PRO A 46 -6.45 1.37 8.10
N TYR A 47 -6.68 2.69 8.02
CA TYR A 47 -5.59 3.65 7.88
C TYR A 47 -4.94 3.87 9.25
N SER A 48 -4.22 2.85 9.69
CA SER A 48 -3.50 2.80 10.96
C SER A 48 -1.99 3.03 10.81
N PHE A 49 -1.45 2.93 9.59
CA PHE A 49 -0.03 3.19 9.32
C PHE A 49 0.27 4.69 9.34
N TYR A 50 1.51 5.02 9.71
CA TYR A 50 1.90 6.42 9.90
C TYR A 50 2.29 7.12 8.60
N VAL A 51 1.93 8.40 8.50
CA VAL A 51 2.40 9.31 7.44
C VAL A 51 3.93 9.44 7.51
N ILE A 52 4.47 9.55 8.72
CA ILE A 52 5.91 9.47 8.99
C ILE A 52 6.17 8.10 9.62
N PRO A 53 6.66 7.09 8.84
CA PRO A 53 6.75 5.71 9.32
C PRO A 53 7.94 5.48 10.27
N THR A 54 8.98 6.30 10.17
CA THR A 54 10.20 6.22 10.99
C THR A 54 10.59 7.61 11.48
N THR A 55 11.36 7.66 12.59
CA THR A 55 11.92 8.92 13.05
C THR A 55 12.70 9.60 11.93
N THR A 56 12.26 10.80 11.57
CA THR A 56 12.89 11.62 10.52
C THR A 56 13.56 12.82 11.18
N THR A 57 14.74 13.19 10.69
CA THR A 57 15.55 14.26 11.28
C THR A 57 15.68 15.45 10.35
N VAL A 58 15.67 16.64 10.92
CA VAL A 58 16.02 17.90 10.26
C VAL A 58 17.18 18.51 11.05
N SER A 59 18.31 18.74 10.39
CA SER A 59 19.51 19.25 11.06
C SER A 59 19.87 20.64 10.57
N TYR A 60 20.32 21.48 11.47
CA TYR A 60 20.83 22.82 11.17
C TYR A 60 22.12 23.13 11.94
N ILE A 61 22.94 24.04 11.42
CA ILE A 61 24.19 24.48 12.04
C ILE A 61 24.01 25.94 12.52
N ILE A 62 24.32 26.18 13.77
CA ILE A 62 24.35 27.51 14.36
C ILE A 62 25.66 27.69 15.14
N ASN A 63 26.38 28.80 14.89
CA ASN A 63 27.67 29.08 15.52
C ASN A 63 28.68 27.91 15.42
N GLY A 64 28.67 27.19 14.28
CA GLY A 64 29.53 26.01 14.07
C GLY A 64 29.07 24.72 14.77
N VAL A 65 27.95 24.75 15.49
CA VAL A 65 27.41 23.58 16.19
C VAL A 65 26.21 23.04 15.41
N THR A 66 26.24 21.73 15.11
CA THR A 66 25.10 21.04 14.48
C THR A 66 24.07 20.69 15.55
N LYS A 67 22.85 21.10 15.31
CA LYS A 67 21.64 20.71 16.08
C LYS A 67 20.73 19.87 15.20
N THR A 68 20.00 18.92 15.82
CA THR A 68 19.09 18.02 15.14
C THR A 68 17.72 18.04 15.80
N LEU A 69 16.70 18.25 14.99
CA LEU A 69 15.28 18.19 15.35
C LEU A 69 14.74 16.83 14.89
N ASN A 70 14.02 16.15 15.77
CA ASN A 70 13.51 14.82 15.53
C ASN A 70 12.00 14.85 15.40
N VAL A 71 11.49 14.33 14.27
CA VAL A 71 10.05 14.09 14.08
C VAL A 71 9.82 12.59 14.28
N PRO A 72 9.12 12.20 15.35
CA PRO A 72 8.85 10.79 15.62
C PRO A 72 7.85 10.21 14.62
N PRO A 73 7.77 8.86 14.51
CA PRO A 73 6.73 8.22 13.70
C PRO A 73 5.33 8.66 14.16
N GLY A 74 4.44 8.91 13.19
CA GLY A 74 3.07 9.32 13.50
C GLY A 74 2.32 9.94 12.32
N ASN A 75 1.06 10.27 12.59
CA ASN A 75 0.16 10.96 11.65
C ASN A 75 0.06 12.44 12.06
N TRP A 76 1.11 13.18 11.80
CA TRP A 76 1.23 14.58 12.16
C TRP A 76 0.72 15.49 11.04
N THR A 77 0.00 16.55 11.41
CA THR A 77 -0.29 17.65 10.48
C THR A 77 0.96 18.51 10.29
N ALA A 78 1.04 19.23 9.18
CA ALA A 78 2.16 20.12 8.90
C ALA A 78 2.37 21.18 9.99
N ASP A 79 1.28 21.72 10.55
CA ASP A 79 1.34 22.68 11.66
C ASP A 79 1.96 22.08 12.92
N VAL A 80 1.59 20.84 13.27
CA VAL A 80 2.17 20.12 14.41
C VAL A 80 3.64 19.81 14.17
N ILE A 81 3.99 19.37 12.96
CA ILE A 81 5.40 19.15 12.57
C ILE A 81 6.19 20.45 12.77
N ALA A 82 5.70 21.58 12.22
CA ALA A 82 6.36 22.89 12.33
C ALA A 82 6.53 23.33 13.77
N SER A 83 5.43 23.43 14.51
CA SER A 83 5.43 24.05 15.83
C SER A 83 6.03 23.19 16.93
N THR A 84 5.85 21.87 16.85
CA THR A 84 6.24 20.94 17.93
C THR A 84 7.60 20.29 17.68
N TYR A 85 7.85 19.85 16.43
CA TYR A 85 9.02 19.03 16.13
C TYR A 85 10.13 19.77 15.39
N LEU A 86 9.78 20.78 14.56
CA LEU A 86 10.77 21.58 13.82
C LEU A 86 11.05 22.93 14.47
N SER A 87 10.61 23.12 15.72
CA SER A 87 10.91 24.29 16.54
C SER A 87 11.58 23.84 17.83
N ASP A 88 12.54 24.65 18.29
CA ASP A 88 13.17 24.52 19.60
C ASP A 88 13.36 25.93 20.21
N GLY A 89 14.05 26.06 21.34
CA GLY A 89 14.32 27.38 21.91
C GLY A 89 15.25 28.28 21.07
N THR A 90 15.78 27.79 19.95
CA THR A 90 16.72 28.50 19.07
C THR A 90 16.08 28.88 17.73
N VAL A 91 15.33 27.95 17.14
CA VAL A 91 14.62 28.16 15.86
C VAL A 91 13.12 28.06 16.05
N THR A 92 12.38 28.84 15.27
CA THR A 92 10.91 28.75 15.18
C THR A 92 10.54 28.40 13.76
N THR A 93 9.72 27.36 13.59
CA THR A 93 9.24 26.93 12.28
C THR A 93 7.73 27.14 12.18
N THR A 94 7.30 27.69 11.06
CA THR A 94 5.88 27.90 10.74
C THR A 94 5.51 27.19 9.44
N TRP A 95 4.26 26.80 9.31
CA TRP A 95 3.68 26.22 8.11
C TRP A 95 2.78 27.23 7.42
N ALA A 96 2.93 27.38 6.11
CA ALA A 96 2.06 28.21 5.29
C ALA A 96 1.22 27.30 4.37
N ALA A 97 -0.03 27.04 4.75
CA ALA A 97 -0.94 26.14 4.01
C ALA A 97 -1.23 26.65 2.59
N ALA A 98 -1.26 27.97 2.37
CA ALA A 98 -1.52 28.56 1.05
C ALA A 98 -0.42 28.25 0.02
N THR A 99 0.81 28.06 0.46
CA THR A 99 1.99 27.81 -0.38
C THR A 99 2.56 26.41 -0.20
N ASN A 100 2.05 25.65 0.77
CA ASN A 100 2.57 24.34 1.18
C ASN A 100 4.08 24.39 1.49
N THR A 101 4.49 25.36 2.31
CA THR A 101 5.89 25.55 2.66
C THR A 101 6.11 25.67 4.16
N PHE A 102 7.25 25.15 4.63
CA PHE A 102 7.80 25.48 5.94
C PHE A 102 8.67 26.73 5.85
N THR A 103 8.65 27.55 6.89
CA THR A 103 9.58 28.64 7.09
C THR A 103 10.22 28.49 8.45
N MET A 104 11.55 28.34 8.49
CA MET A 104 12.35 28.27 9.72
C MET A 104 13.03 29.61 9.93
N SER A 105 12.85 30.21 11.11
CA SER A 105 13.38 31.52 11.49
C SER A 105 14.27 31.40 12.73
N CYS A 106 15.35 32.19 12.77
CA CYS A 106 16.27 32.28 13.88
C CYS A 106 16.73 33.72 14.05
N ALA A 107 17.09 34.12 15.28
CA ALA A 107 17.63 35.46 15.57
C ALA A 107 18.98 35.70 14.88
N THR A 108 19.75 34.65 14.62
CA THR A 108 21.04 34.69 13.91
C THR A 108 20.98 33.82 12.66
N SER A 109 21.97 34.02 11.74
CA SER A 109 22.05 33.15 10.56
C SER A 109 22.37 31.72 10.96
N ILE A 110 21.64 30.79 10.38
CA ILE A 110 21.84 29.33 10.50
C ILE A 110 22.12 28.75 9.12
N THR A 111 22.69 27.55 9.06
CA THR A 111 22.75 26.71 7.85
C THR A 111 21.84 25.52 8.04
N LEU A 112 20.70 25.49 7.36
CA LEU A 112 19.81 24.33 7.31
C LEU A 112 20.38 23.31 6.33
N LEU A 113 20.57 22.07 6.79
CA LEU A 113 21.04 20.99 5.93
C LEU A 113 19.90 20.48 5.04
N ALA A 114 20.27 19.90 3.90
CA ALA A 114 19.29 19.34 2.96
C ALA A 114 18.36 18.34 3.67
N SER A 115 17.07 18.50 3.50
CA SER A 115 16.04 17.68 4.13
C SER A 115 14.78 17.60 3.26
N PRO A 116 14.43 16.39 2.75
CA PRO A 116 13.18 16.19 2.02
C PRO A 116 11.95 16.53 2.86
N LEU A 117 11.97 16.21 4.16
CA LEU A 117 10.86 16.52 5.08
C LEU A 117 10.62 18.02 5.18
N PHE A 118 11.68 18.84 5.22
CA PHE A 118 11.53 20.30 5.23
C PHE A 118 11.32 20.88 3.83
N GLY A 119 11.68 20.16 2.79
CA GLY A 119 11.62 20.63 1.39
C GLY A 119 12.83 21.47 0.97
N THR A 120 14.02 21.15 1.48
CA THR A 120 15.29 21.72 1.00
C THR A 120 16.13 20.66 0.29
N LEU A 121 16.59 20.98 -0.93
CA LEU A 121 17.38 20.06 -1.76
C LEU A 121 18.89 20.20 -1.52
N ALA A 122 19.32 21.32 -0.95
CA ALA A 122 20.70 21.64 -0.64
C ALA A 122 20.80 22.42 0.67
N ASN A 123 22.00 22.49 1.24
CA ASN A 123 22.25 23.31 2.42
C ASN A 123 21.95 24.78 2.12
N THR A 124 21.12 25.39 2.94
CA THR A 124 20.65 26.76 2.75
C THR A 124 20.99 27.60 3.98
N GLN A 125 21.56 28.76 3.78
CA GLN A 125 21.97 29.66 4.86
C GLN A 125 21.08 30.91 4.91
N GLY A 126 20.70 31.33 6.14
CA GLY A 126 19.92 32.53 6.37
C GLY A 126 19.41 32.62 7.82
N SER A 127 18.88 33.78 8.18
CA SER A 127 18.11 33.95 9.44
C SER A 127 16.65 33.54 9.26
N GLN A 128 16.19 33.47 8.02
CA GLN A 128 14.88 32.94 7.61
C GLN A 128 15.07 32.07 6.38
N ILE A 129 14.69 30.80 6.48
CA ILE A 129 14.82 29.79 5.43
C ILE A 129 13.45 29.21 5.14
N GLN A 130 13.03 29.29 3.88
CA GLN A 130 11.77 28.72 3.40
C GLN A 130 12.03 27.46 2.56
N SER A 131 11.10 26.53 2.60
CA SER A 131 11.09 25.36 1.71
C SER A 131 11.19 25.80 0.24
N VAL A 132 12.07 25.15 -0.52
CA VAL A 132 12.26 25.40 -1.96
C VAL A 132 11.33 24.50 -2.79
N VAL A 133 11.05 23.31 -2.28
CA VAL A 133 10.10 22.36 -2.88
C VAL A 133 9.03 22.01 -1.84
N THR A 134 7.93 21.46 -2.31
CA THR A 134 6.86 20.96 -1.40
C THR A 134 7.46 19.91 -0.46
N PRO A 135 7.34 20.09 0.87
CA PRO A 135 7.79 19.12 1.85
C PRO A 135 7.15 17.74 1.64
N ASP A 136 7.92 16.69 1.86
CA ASP A 136 7.43 15.33 1.76
C ASP A 136 6.76 14.88 3.06
N ILE A 137 5.51 15.28 3.21
CA ILE A 137 4.65 14.98 4.36
C ILE A 137 3.33 14.31 3.95
N ALA A 138 3.24 13.88 2.69
CA ALA A 138 2.00 13.31 2.16
C ALA A 138 1.78 11.84 2.59
N GLY A 139 2.85 11.16 3.03
CA GLY A 139 2.79 9.75 3.38
C GLY A 139 2.48 8.84 2.20
N THR A 140 1.97 7.65 2.53
CA THR A 140 1.61 6.62 1.55
C THR A 140 0.36 7.04 0.78
N ARG A 141 0.47 7.15 -0.55
CA ARG A 141 -0.65 7.52 -1.44
C ARG A 141 -1.44 6.31 -1.91
N TYR A 142 -0.80 5.17 -2.02
CA TYR A 142 -1.41 3.91 -2.46
C TYR A 142 -0.99 2.78 -1.53
N VAL A 143 -1.93 1.92 -1.19
CA VAL A 143 -1.65 0.62 -0.58
C VAL A 143 -1.56 -0.40 -1.70
N HIS A 144 -0.38 -0.96 -1.91
CA HIS A 144 -0.15 -2.04 -2.87
C HIS A 144 -0.45 -3.38 -2.21
N VAL A 145 -1.34 -4.14 -2.82
CA VAL A 145 -1.71 -5.50 -2.39
C VAL A 145 -0.86 -6.48 -3.19
N LEU A 146 0.16 -7.02 -2.57
CA LEU A 146 1.04 -8.02 -3.17
C LEU A 146 0.64 -9.42 -2.72
N SER A 147 0.81 -10.39 -3.61
CA SER A 147 0.60 -11.80 -3.31
C SER A 147 1.81 -12.63 -3.72
N SER A 148 2.01 -13.77 -3.06
CA SER A 148 2.98 -14.78 -3.51
C SER A 148 2.51 -15.54 -4.76
N LEU A 149 1.24 -15.41 -5.14
CA LEU A 149 0.72 -15.96 -6.39
C LEU A 149 1.39 -15.26 -7.58
N GLN A 150 2.04 -16.05 -8.45
CA GLN A 150 2.73 -15.51 -9.61
C GLN A 150 1.73 -15.14 -10.71
N THR A 151 1.76 -13.88 -11.14
CA THR A 151 0.90 -13.38 -12.21
C THR A 151 1.68 -13.25 -13.54
N ASP A 152 0.97 -13.40 -14.67
CA ASP A 152 1.50 -13.12 -16.01
C ASP A 152 1.44 -11.62 -16.36
N GLY A 153 1.14 -10.76 -15.39
CA GLY A 153 1.00 -9.32 -15.60
C GLY A 153 2.30 -8.67 -16.05
N ILE A 154 2.18 -7.68 -16.93
CA ILE A 154 3.27 -6.77 -17.26
C ILE A 154 3.42 -5.82 -16.09
N THR A 155 4.52 -5.96 -15.37
CA THR A 155 4.86 -5.00 -14.31
C THR A 155 5.47 -3.75 -14.94
N THR A 156 4.91 -2.59 -14.64
CA THR A 156 5.49 -1.32 -15.07
C THR A 156 6.80 -1.07 -14.33
N GLY A 157 7.88 -0.95 -15.09
CA GLY A 157 9.19 -0.35 -14.86
C GLY A 157 9.94 -0.45 -13.55
N THR A 158 9.29 -0.49 -12.41
CA THR A 158 9.94 -0.50 -11.08
C THR A 158 9.66 -1.75 -10.26
N MET A 159 8.69 -2.56 -10.67
CA MET A 159 8.39 -3.82 -9.96
C MET A 159 9.17 -4.99 -10.55
N PRO A 160 9.74 -5.88 -9.73
CA PRO A 160 10.37 -7.10 -10.22
C PRO A 160 9.37 -7.91 -11.06
N ILE A 161 9.84 -8.44 -12.19
CA ILE A 161 9.05 -9.37 -13.02
C ILE A 161 8.56 -10.52 -12.14
N GLY A 162 7.24 -10.73 -12.09
CA GLY A 162 6.62 -11.76 -11.24
C GLY A 162 6.22 -11.28 -9.83
N SER A 163 6.29 -9.98 -9.54
CA SER A 163 5.62 -9.44 -8.36
C SER A 163 4.12 -9.65 -8.52
N GLY A 164 3.53 -10.46 -7.64
CA GLY A 164 2.09 -10.72 -7.64
C GLY A 164 1.28 -9.54 -7.16
N GLU A 165 1.44 -8.35 -7.76
CA GLU A 165 0.58 -7.21 -7.44
C GLU A 165 -0.83 -7.48 -7.93
N LEU A 166 -1.79 -7.46 -7.01
CA LEU A 166 -3.19 -7.70 -7.27
C LEU A 166 -4.00 -6.40 -7.32
N ALA A 167 -3.56 -5.35 -6.63
CA ALA A 167 -4.20 -4.04 -6.65
C ALA A 167 -3.28 -2.94 -6.11
N ALA A 168 -3.45 -1.72 -6.63
CA ALA A 168 -2.98 -0.48 -6.02
C ALA A 168 -4.21 0.31 -5.54
N ILE A 169 -4.39 0.40 -4.25
CA ILE A 169 -5.57 0.98 -3.60
C ILE A 169 -5.24 2.41 -3.17
N PRO A 170 -5.92 3.45 -3.71
CA PRO A 170 -5.65 4.82 -3.32
C PRO A 170 -6.06 5.07 -1.85
N VAL A 171 -5.22 5.75 -1.11
CA VAL A 171 -5.50 6.18 0.26
C VAL A 171 -6.40 7.41 0.21
N SER A 172 -7.71 7.19 0.29
CA SER A 172 -8.75 8.23 0.22
C SER A 172 -9.35 8.58 1.57
N ALA A 173 -8.99 7.86 2.62
CA ALA A 173 -9.49 8.06 3.99
C ALA A 173 -8.55 8.97 4.79
N GLN A 174 -9.04 9.52 5.89
CA GLN A 174 -8.22 10.15 6.92
C GLN A 174 -7.65 9.08 7.86
N ALA A 175 -6.50 9.37 8.47
CA ALA A 175 -5.91 8.49 9.48
C ALA A 175 -6.92 8.14 10.60
N GLY A 176 -6.94 6.88 11.00
CA GLY A 176 -7.91 6.34 11.96
C GLY A 176 -9.22 5.83 11.35
N ASN A 177 -9.48 6.11 10.07
CA ASN A 177 -10.63 5.58 9.34
C ASN A 177 -10.24 4.37 8.48
N PHE A 178 -11.23 3.79 7.80
CA PHE A 178 -11.00 2.70 6.87
C PHE A 178 -10.85 3.21 5.43
N ILE A 179 -9.84 2.68 4.75
CA ILE A 179 -9.69 2.78 3.29
C ILE A 179 -10.57 1.70 2.70
N THR A 180 -11.67 2.11 2.07
CA THR A 180 -12.59 1.19 1.41
C THR A 180 -12.32 1.21 -0.10
N TYR A 181 -12.07 0.04 -0.67
CA TYR A 181 -11.83 -0.15 -2.09
C TYR A 181 -12.92 -1.05 -2.68
N MET A 182 -13.56 -0.59 -3.73
CA MET A 182 -14.64 -1.30 -4.41
C MET A 182 -14.68 -0.82 -5.87
N PRO A 183 -13.79 -1.35 -6.72
CA PRO A 183 -13.68 -0.88 -8.10
C PRO A 183 -14.88 -1.29 -8.93
N ASN A 184 -15.38 -0.40 -9.79
CA ASN A 184 -16.45 -0.73 -10.74
C ASN A 184 -16.01 -1.86 -11.70
N ILE A 185 -14.74 -1.86 -12.09
CA ILE A 185 -14.12 -2.90 -12.91
C ILE A 185 -12.84 -3.30 -12.21
N ALA A 186 -12.80 -4.51 -11.64
CA ALA A 186 -11.60 -5.03 -11.00
C ALA A 186 -10.61 -5.55 -12.06
N PRO A 187 -9.34 -5.13 -12.03
CA PRO A 187 -8.31 -5.70 -12.89
C PRO A 187 -8.19 -7.21 -12.65
N LYS A 188 -8.05 -7.97 -13.74
CA LYS A 188 -7.89 -9.42 -13.68
C LYS A 188 -6.46 -9.79 -14.05
N PHE A 189 -5.83 -10.59 -13.21
CA PHE A 189 -4.47 -11.08 -13.41
C PHE A 189 -4.51 -12.58 -13.65
N LYS A 190 -3.91 -13.03 -14.74
CA LYS A 190 -3.76 -14.46 -15.03
C LYS A 190 -2.65 -15.02 -14.15
N LEU A 191 -2.93 -16.12 -13.45
CA LEU A 191 -1.93 -16.82 -12.65
C LEU A 191 -1.17 -17.82 -13.51
N ARG A 192 0.09 -18.07 -13.13
CA ARG A 192 0.94 -19.10 -13.73
C ARG A 192 0.70 -20.47 -13.12
N GLU A 193 0.27 -20.49 -11.85
CA GLU A 193 -0.02 -21.73 -11.15
C GLU A 193 -1.33 -22.34 -11.61
N SER A 194 -1.31 -23.67 -11.80
CA SER A 194 -2.51 -24.49 -12.03
C SER A 194 -3.14 -24.98 -10.72
N THR A 195 -2.50 -24.74 -9.58
CA THR A 195 -2.98 -25.16 -8.26
C THR A 195 -2.74 -24.03 -7.25
N ILE A 196 -3.79 -23.67 -6.52
CA ILE A 196 -3.72 -22.73 -5.39
C ILE A 196 -4.03 -23.50 -4.13
N SER A 197 -3.06 -23.63 -3.22
CA SER A 197 -3.23 -24.30 -1.93
C SER A 197 -2.97 -23.33 -0.76
N ASN A 198 -1.91 -22.54 -0.87
CA ASN A 198 -1.56 -21.50 0.09
C ASN A 198 -0.98 -20.29 -0.66
N PHE A 199 -1.08 -19.13 -0.07
CA PHE A 199 -0.47 -17.91 -0.60
C PHE A 199 -0.36 -16.84 0.48
N ASP A 200 0.57 -15.93 0.29
CA ASP A 200 0.73 -14.75 1.12
C ASP A 200 0.02 -13.56 0.51
N ILE A 201 -0.49 -12.68 1.37
CA ILE A 201 -0.88 -11.31 1.02
C ILE A 201 -0.02 -10.36 1.83
N THR A 202 0.56 -9.38 1.17
CA THR A 202 1.37 -8.33 1.79
C THR A 202 0.83 -6.95 1.39
N LEU A 203 0.60 -6.09 2.38
CA LEU A 203 0.26 -4.69 2.17
C LEU A 203 1.53 -3.84 2.21
N CYS A 204 1.80 -3.11 1.14
CA CYS A 204 3.02 -2.31 0.97
C CYS A 204 2.71 -0.84 0.65
N ASP A 205 3.67 0.01 0.91
CA ASP A 205 3.68 1.40 0.45
C ASP A 205 4.07 1.50 -1.05
N SER A 206 4.16 2.72 -1.59
CA SER A 206 4.54 2.97 -2.98
C SER A 206 6.00 2.62 -3.30
N ASN A 207 6.83 2.38 -2.28
CA ASN A 207 8.21 1.91 -2.43
C ASN A 207 8.32 0.39 -2.21
N LEU A 208 7.17 -0.31 -2.10
CA LEU A 208 7.06 -1.75 -1.82
C LEU A 208 7.58 -2.17 -0.43
N ASN A 209 7.74 -1.24 0.49
CA ASN A 209 8.02 -1.58 1.88
C ASN A 209 6.73 -2.04 2.57
N PRO A 210 6.76 -3.12 3.35
CA PRO A 210 5.60 -3.56 4.12
C PRO A 210 5.09 -2.46 5.05
N LEU A 211 3.79 -2.16 4.99
CA LEU A 211 3.16 -1.17 5.85
C LEU A 211 3.10 -1.67 7.30
N ASN A 212 3.25 -0.76 8.25
CA ASN A 212 2.97 -1.10 9.64
C ASN A 212 1.50 -0.83 9.95
N MET A 213 0.68 -1.87 10.02
CA MET A 213 -0.75 -1.79 10.32
C MET A 213 -1.05 -1.54 11.81
N ASN A 214 -0.01 -1.35 12.67
CA ASN A 214 -0.13 -1.13 14.11
C ASN A 214 -1.04 -2.17 14.80
N GLY A 215 -0.94 -3.43 14.38
CA GLY A 215 -1.75 -4.54 14.91
C GLY A 215 -3.20 -4.57 14.46
N CYS A 216 -3.64 -3.61 13.62
CA CYS A 216 -5.00 -3.59 13.11
C CYS A 216 -5.24 -4.67 12.04
N ASP A 217 -6.43 -5.25 12.07
CA ASP A 217 -6.85 -6.25 11.09
C ASP A 217 -7.39 -5.57 9.82
N TRP A 218 -7.13 -6.19 8.67
CA TRP A 218 -7.61 -5.80 7.36
C TRP A 218 -8.36 -6.94 6.68
N GLU A 219 -9.16 -6.59 5.69
CA GLU A 219 -9.99 -7.53 4.95
C GLU A 219 -9.89 -7.27 3.45
N ILE A 220 -9.78 -8.35 2.67
CA ILE A 220 -9.73 -8.30 1.21
C ILE A 220 -10.60 -9.41 0.64
N CYS A 221 -11.41 -9.10 -0.35
CA CYS A 221 -12.16 -10.09 -1.09
C CYS A 221 -11.53 -10.33 -2.46
N LEU A 222 -11.02 -11.55 -2.68
CA LEU A 222 -10.50 -12.00 -3.95
C LEU A 222 -11.58 -12.75 -4.73
N LYS A 223 -11.72 -12.43 -6.01
CA LYS A 223 -12.45 -13.23 -6.98
C LYS A 223 -11.46 -14.09 -7.76
N VAL A 224 -11.67 -15.39 -7.79
CA VAL A 224 -10.92 -16.34 -8.60
C VAL A 224 -11.87 -16.91 -9.64
N GLU A 225 -11.50 -16.77 -10.90
CA GLU A 225 -12.27 -17.21 -12.06
C GLU A 225 -11.42 -18.19 -12.90
N LEU A 226 -12.10 -19.10 -13.59
CA LEU A 226 -11.47 -19.97 -14.57
C LEU A 226 -11.37 -19.23 -15.92
N TYR A 227 -10.17 -19.18 -16.49
CA TYR A 227 -9.94 -18.71 -17.85
C TYR A 227 -9.83 -19.91 -18.79
N ILE A 228 -10.71 -19.95 -19.78
CA ILE A 228 -10.73 -20.94 -20.85
C ILE A 228 -10.19 -20.25 -22.11
N PRO A 229 -9.04 -20.68 -22.67
CA PRO A 229 -8.52 -20.09 -23.89
C PRO A 229 -9.52 -20.23 -25.06
N PRO A 230 -9.60 -19.27 -25.98
CA PRO A 230 -10.44 -19.36 -27.17
C PRO A 230 -10.13 -20.63 -27.98
N GLY A 231 -11.17 -21.35 -28.40
CA GLY A 231 -11.05 -22.60 -29.16
C GLY A 231 -11.10 -23.89 -28.33
N GLN A 232 -11.06 -23.78 -26.98
CA GLN A 232 -11.20 -24.94 -26.08
C GLN A 232 -12.59 -25.03 -25.42
N GLU A 233 -13.51 -24.18 -25.80
CA GLU A 233 -14.88 -24.15 -25.22
C GLU A 233 -15.69 -25.43 -25.49
N GLN A 234 -15.29 -26.27 -26.42
CA GLN A 234 -16.05 -27.45 -26.85
C GLN A 234 -15.81 -28.71 -26.01
N THR A 235 -14.81 -28.77 -25.15
CA THR A 235 -14.49 -29.97 -24.36
C THR A 235 -15.25 -30.06 -23.02
N TYR A 236 -16.08 -29.08 -22.71
CA TYR A 236 -16.84 -29.06 -21.44
C TYR A 236 -18.01 -30.07 -21.39
N SER A 237 -18.39 -30.72 -22.52
CA SER A 237 -19.44 -31.74 -22.53
C SER A 237 -19.01 -33.05 -21.85
N ASP A 238 -17.71 -33.29 -21.69
CA ASP A 238 -17.13 -34.52 -21.16
C ASP A 238 -16.53 -34.39 -19.77
N ALA A 239 -16.79 -33.25 -19.06
CA ALA A 239 -16.37 -33.10 -17.69
C ALA A 239 -17.00 -34.20 -16.81
N PRO A 240 -16.20 -34.92 -15.99
CA PRO A 240 -16.73 -35.97 -15.15
C PRO A 240 -17.86 -35.41 -14.27
N LYS A 241 -19.02 -36.08 -14.31
CA LYS A 241 -20.26 -35.74 -13.56
C LYS A 241 -20.08 -35.84 -12.04
N GLY A 242 -19.02 -35.23 -11.50
CA GLY A 242 -18.67 -35.29 -10.08
C GLY A 242 -18.48 -33.95 -9.38
N LEU A 243 -18.41 -32.84 -10.10
CA LEU A 243 -18.29 -31.51 -9.51
C LEU A 243 -19.64 -30.81 -9.46
N GLY A 244 -20.50 -31.24 -8.52
CA GLY A 244 -21.85 -30.72 -8.29
C GLY A 244 -21.96 -29.28 -7.79
N LEU A 245 -21.01 -28.40 -8.10
CA LEU A 245 -21.00 -27.01 -7.63
C LEU A 245 -21.23 -25.96 -8.75
N PHE A 246 -21.39 -26.37 -10.02
CA PHE A 246 -21.50 -25.41 -11.13
C PHE A 246 -22.79 -25.47 -11.96
N ASP A 247 -23.81 -26.20 -11.52
CA ASP A 247 -25.05 -26.38 -12.31
C ASP A 247 -26.16 -25.36 -12.03
N ALA A 248 -25.89 -24.32 -11.24
CA ALA A 248 -26.93 -23.35 -10.83
C ALA A 248 -27.04 -22.09 -11.74
N SER A 249 -26.21 -21.89 -12.73
CA SER A 249 -26.22 -20.63 -13.53
C SER A 249 -26.65 -20.75 -15.01
N ARG A 250 -27.07 -21.93 -15.47
CA ARG A 250 -27.46 -22.16 -16.88
C ARG A 250 -28.95 -22.21 -17.17
N LYS A 251 -29.82 -21.76 -16.29
CA LYS A 251 -31.24 -21.55 -16.64
C LYS A 251 -31.52 -20.06 -16.83
N ASN A 252 -31.87 -19.70 -18.06
CA ASN A 252 -32.45 -18.45 -18.54
C ASN A 252 -31.52 -17.40 -19.17
N PHE A 253 -30.99 -17.71 -20.35
CA PHE A 253 -30.92 -16.73 -21.45
C PHE A 253 -31.15 -17.49 -22.78
N GLY A 254 -32.41 -17.84 -23.00
CA GLY A 254 -32.92 -18.33 -24.27
C GLY A 254 -34.05 -17.44 -24.73
N ALA A 255 -33.88 -16.81 -25.86
CA ALA A 255 -34.83 -16.39 -26.85
C ALA A 255 -36.04 -15.52 -26.38
N LYS A 256 -36.00 -14.25 -26.70
CA LYS A 256 -36.93 -13.64 -27.65
C LYS A 256 -36.33 -12.35 -28.20
#